data_cc1fb6afcbac8cd530eb9a98670806f8
#
_entry.id   cc1fb6afcbac8cd530eb9a98670806f8
#
_cell.length_a   1.000
_cell.length_b   1.000
_cell.length_c   1.000
_cell.angle_alpha   90.00
_cell.angle_beta   90.00
_cell.angle_gamma   90.00
#
_symmetry.space_group_name_H-M   'P 1'
#
loop_
_entity.id
_entity.type
_entity.pdbx_description
1 polymer ?
#
loop_
_entity_poly.entity_id
_entity_poly.type
_entity_poly.pdbx_seq_one_letter_code
_entity_poly.pdbx_strand_id
1 'polypeptide(L)'
;MDRRLGLLVKRYQADKRVVGADLRNEVRRDTWNDPNWGWGNDHDLNKALEEAGNRILQTDPDMLVIMEGINWQGIPTDLTSHGRPTLTPVATLSNTLVRSDKLVYSAHFYGYTGPNHTGATGTGETHDPRYEEFTPEQLARVVDDQALFVTRSGQHFTAPVWISEFGAAGRGDADTPERAWFGNFTDIMVRNDTDFAIWPLVGWTDANGTPQDNWAMVNYAADGTRLGVMDAGDWRATDWYKLVNAPGRSGQVAPTPRWNMLNLDHADYNVSAAMLAKPDWSPGNRKGNCPDTQRLVGLGRSDSRGLCTDAGQPAKGAGAWTVVTDERYVTGGDWAGGYNKLQCPDRTFAVGYSVNGNAMSALLCAPAATALPTTGRVLWFDHGDNRPATGGSNASDWAPGYYKGQCADHEYLAGVAYTWKWLHYGVPDAVLCRSLV
;
A
#
# COMPACT_ATOMS: atom_id res chain seq x y z
N MET A 1 -9.78 -8.04 12.33
CA MET A 1 -10.01 -7.99 10.86
C MET A 1 -9.54 -9.28 10.19
N ASP A 2 -8.33 -9.70 10.37
CA ASP A 2 -7.65 -10.79 9.67
C ASP A 2 -8.29 -12.19 9.73
N ARG A 3 -8.81 -12.63 10.91
CA ARG A 3 -9.40 -13.98 11.05
C ARG A 3 -10.63 -14.20 10.19
N ARG A 4 -11.51 -13.20 10.06
CA ARG A 4 -12.74 -13.33 9.26
C ARG A 4 -12.43 -13.32 7.77
N LEU A 5 -11.54 -12.44 7.34
CA LEU A 5 -11.05 -12.40 5.95
C LEU A 5 -10.36 -13.70 5.56
N GLY A 6 -9.49 -14.25 6.41
CA GLY A 6 -8.84 -15.54 6.16
C GLY A 6 -9.83 -16.70 5.98
N LEU A 7 -10.95 -16.71 6.72
CA LEU A 7 -12.01 -17.72 6.54
C LEU A 7 -12.72 -17.57 5.19
N LEU A 8 -13.02 -16.34 4.77
CA LEU A 8 -13.65 -16.07 3.48
C LEU A 8 -12.72 -16.45 2.32
N VAL A 9 -11.47 -16.03 2.36
CA VAL A 9 -10.47 -16.37 1.35
C VAL A 9 -10.31 -17.87 1.22
N LYS A 10 -10.16 -18.59 2.34
CA LYS A 10 -10.08 -20.06 2.34
C LYS A 10 -11.31 -20.73 1.73
N ARG A 11 -12.49 -20.16 1.93
CA ARG A 11 -13.74 -20.68 1.34
C ARG A 11 -13.76 -20.53 -0.19
N TYR A 12 -13.24 -19.43 -0.69
CA TYR A 12 -13.36 -19.04 -2.10
C TYR A 12 -12.07 -19.18 -2.91
N GLN A 13 -10.97 -19.63 -2.33
CA GLN A 13 -9.65 -19.72 -3.00
C GLN A 13 -9.66 -20.55 -4.30
N ALA A 14 -10.61 -21.46 -4.48
CA ALA A 14 -10.76 -22.22 -5.71
C ALA A 14 -11.73 -21.59 -6.73
N ASP A 15 -12.42 -20.52 -6.35
CA ASP A 15 -13.37 -19.83 -7.22
C ASP A 15 -12.69 -18.69 -7.98
N LYS A 16 -12.36 -18.96 -9.23
CA LYS A 16 -11.67 -17.99 -10.12
C LYS A 16 -12.44 -16.70 -10.39
N ARG A 17 -13.70 -16.60 -9.97
CA ARG A 17 -14.49 -15.36 -10.06
C ARG A 17 -14.19 -14.42 -8.92
N VAL A 18 -13.61 -14.91 -7.83
CA VAL A 18 -13.16 -14.10 -6.70
C VAL A 18 -11.70 -13.74 -6.95
N VAL A 19 -11.46 -12.53 -7.44
CA VAL A 19 -10.15 -12.10 -7.91
C VAL A 19 -9.35 -11.31 -6.87
N GLY A 20 -10.03 -10.74 -5.88
CA GLY A 20 -9.40 -9.89 -4.88
C GLY A 20 -10.22 -9.75 -3.60
N ALA A 21 -9.60 -9.21 -2.59
CA ALA A 21 -10.21 -8.88 -1.30
C ALA A 21 -9.92 -7.42 -0.95
N ASP A 22 -10.98 -6.63 -0.83
CA ASP A 22 -10.92 -5.31 -0.23
C ASP A 22 -10.89 -5.49 1.30
N LEU A 23 -9.85 -4.97 1.93
CA LEU A 23 -9.56 -5.30 3.33
C LEU A 23 -10.49 -4.58 4.29
N ARG A 24 -10.83 -3.34 4.01
CA ARG A 24 -11.65 -2.54 4.91
C ARG A 24 -12.25 -1.34 4.19
N ASN A 25 -13.57 -1.33 4.07
CA ASN A 25 -14.29 -0.22 3.48
C ASN A 25 -14.30 1.00 4.40
N GLU A 26 -13.93 2.15 3.86
CA GLU A 26 -14.06 3.51 4.40
C GLU A 26 -13.80 3.62 5.90
N VAL A 27 -12.56 3.37 6.31
CA VAL A 27 -12.18 3.52 7.72
C VAL A 27 -12.37 4.96 8.14
N ARG A 28 -13.21 5.16 9.12
CA ARG A 28 -13.58 6.46 9.65
C ARG A 28 -13.16 6.59 11.10
N ARG A 29 -13.08 7.82 11.50
CA ARG A 29 -12.97 8.22 12.90
C ARG A 29 -14.15 7.71 13.72
N ASP A 30 -13.90 7.32 14.94
CA ASP A 30 -14.93 7.24 15.97
C ASP A 30 -14.69 8.29 17.07
N THR A 31 -15.55 8.33 18.08
CA THR A 31 -15.50 9.34 19.14
C THR A 31 -14.19 9.32 19.94
N TRP A 32 -13.49 8.18 19.96
CA TRP A 32 -12.35 7.95 20.85
C TRP A 32 -11.08 7.51 20.12
N ASN A 33 -11.22 7.04 18.88
CA ASN A 33 -10.15 6.36 18.17
C ASN A 33 -10.08 6.84 16.73
N ASP A 34 -9.05 7.60 16.44
CA ASP A 34 -8.78 8.06 15.09
C ASP A 34 -7.86 7.08 14.36
N PRO A 35 -8.19 6.69 13.13
CA PRO A 35 -7.25 5.95 12.30
C PRO A 35 -6.04 6.85 12.04
N ASN A 36 -4.87 6.23 12.00
CA ASN A 36 -3.64 6.90 11.62
C ASN A 36 -2.83 6.02 10.67
N TRP A 37 -1.75 6.57 10.14
CA TRP A 37 -0.96 5.92 9.12
C TRP A 37 0.52 5.92 9.52
N GLY A 38 1.05 4.75 9.82
CA GLY A 38 2.46 4.57 10.13
C GLY A 38 2.90 5.00 11.53
N TRP A 39 1.98 5.13 12.49
CA TRP A 39 2.33 5.48 13.88
C TRP A 39 2.75 4.27 14.73
N GLY A 40 2.50 3.05 14.25
CA GLY A 40 2.87 1.81 14.92
C GLY A 40 2.01 1.44 16.13
N ASN A 41 0.92 2.17 16.39
CA ASN A 41 -0.02 1.90 17.47
C ASN A 41 -1.20 1.02 17.01
N ASP A 42 -2.17 0.78 17.90
CA ASP A 42 -3.33 -0.07 17.63
C ASP A 42 -4.34 0.53 16.63
N HIS A 43 -4.19 1.81 16.28
CA HIS A 43 -5.00 2.53 15.31
C HIS A 43 -4.29 2.72 13.96
N ASP A 44 -3.12 2.11 13.79
CA ASP A 44 -2.32 2.22 12.57
C ASP A 44 -2.92 1.37 11.45
N LEU A 45 -3.64 2.05 10.55
CA LEU A 45 -4.28 1.39 9.42
C LEU A 45 -3.26 0.82 8.42
N ASN A 46 -2.15 1.52 8.17
CA ASN A 46 -1.10 1.01 7.28
C ASN A 46 -0.63 -0.38 7.72
N LYS A 47 -0.27 -0.51 8.99
CA LYS A 47 0.15 -1.77 9.60
C LYS A 47 -0.96 -2.83 9.54
N ALA A 48 -2.18 -2.47 9.92
CA ALA A 48 -3.31 -3.41 9.93
C ALA A 48 -3.64 -3.96 8.54
N LEU A 49 -3.52 -3.13 7.50
CA LEU A 49 -3.72 -3.54 6.12
C LEU A 49 -2.60 -4.48 5.63
N GLU A 50 -1.34 -4.20 5.97
CA GLU A 50 -0.22 -5.10 5.63
C GLU A 50 -0.35 -6.46 6.30
N GLU A 51 -0.67 -6.51 7.59
CA GLU A 51 -0.87 -7.75 8.33
C GLU A 51 -2.03 -8.57 7.74
N ALA A 52 -3.16 -7.92 7.46
CA ALA A 52 -4.33 -8.60 6.88
C ALA A 52 -4.06 -9.09 5.46
N GLY A 53 -3.45 -8.26 4.62
CA GLY A 53 -3.09 -8.60 3.24
C GLY A 53 -2.11 -9.76 3.15
N ASN A 54 -1.06 -9.73 3.97
CA ASN A 54 -0.09 -10.82 4.02
C ASN A 54 -0.70 -12.14 4.49
N ARG A 55 -1.67 -12.11 5.43
CA ARG A 55 -2.42 -13.32 5.82
C ARG A 55 -3.30 -13.86 4.70
N ILE A 56 -3.92 -12.99 3.91
CA ILE A 56 -4.66 -13.42 2.72
C ILE A 56 -3.72 -14.15 1.76
N LEU A 57 -2.58 -13.56 1.45
CA LEU A 57 -1.61 -14.13 0.51
C LEU A 57 -0.98 -15.43 1.01
N GLN A 58 -0.95 -15.68 2.30
CA GLN A 58 -0.58 -17.00 2.84
C GLN A 58 -1.62 -18.08 2.53
N THR A 59 -2.90 -17.69 2.46
CA THR A 59 -4.01 -18.62 2.16
C THR A 59 -4.18 -18.79 0.66
N ASP A 60 -4.14 -17.68 -0.07
CA ASP A 60 -4.27 -17.62 -1.52
C ASP A 60 -3.25 -16.63 -2.09
N PRO A 61 -2.10 -17.10 -2.57
CA PRO A 61 -1.03 -16.25 -3.08
C PRO A 61 -1.37 -15.54 -4.40
N ASP A 62 -2.46 -15.90 -5.05
CA ASP A 62 -2.90 -15.31 -6.30
C ASP A 62 -3.98 -14.23 -6.13
N MET A 63 -4.53 -14.10 -4.93
CA MET A 63 -5.53 -13.09 -4.60
C MET A 63 -4.97 -11.67 -4.71
N LEU A 64 -5.69 -10.76 -5.36
CA LEU A 64 -5.39 -9.33 -5.27
C LEU A 64 -5.77 -8.82 -3.88
N VAL A 65 -4.92 -7.98 -3.31
CA VAL A 65 -5.14 -7.34 -2.02
C VAL A 65 -5.43 -5.87 -2.28
N ILE A 66 -6.64 -5.45 -1.94
CA ILE A 66 -7.11 -4.10 -2.21
C ILE A 66 -7.07 -3.30 -0.91
N MET A 67 -6.42 -2.16 -0.93
CA MET A 67 -6.18 -1.32 0.24
C MET A 67 -6.63 0.11 -0.02
N GLU A 68 -7.53 0.59 0.83
CA GLU A 68 -7.91 1.99 0.86
C GLU A 68 -6.91 2.84 1.67
N GLY A 69 -6.97 4.14 1.47
CA GLY A 69 -6.34 5.11 2.35
C GLY A 69 -7.19 5.44 3.58
N ILE A 70 -6.91 6.57 4.18
CA ILE A 70 -7.70 7.13 5.27
C ILE A 70 -8.31 8.46 4.86
N ASN A 71 -9.48 8.76 5.40
CA ASN A 71 -10.16 10.00 5.09
C ASN A 71 -9.54 11.23 5.76
N TRP A 72 -8.72 11.03 6.78
CA TRP A 72 -7.85 12.05 7.37
C TRP A 72 -6.81 11.43 8.29
N GLN A 73 -5.76 12.15 8.58
CA GLN A 73 -4.65 11.69 9.41
C GLN A 73 -4.42 12.67 10.57
N GLY A 74 -4.33 12.14 11.80
CA GLY A 74 -4.10 12.90 12.99
C GLY A 74 -5.38 13.29 13.74
N ILE A 75 -5.27 14.20 14.70
CA ILE A 75 -6.40 14.71 15.48
C ILE A 75 -6.98 15.92 14.77
N PRO A 76 -8.27 15.91 14.38
CA PRO A 76 -8.87 17.06 13.75
C PRO A 76 -8.96 18.23 14.71
N THR A 77 -8.74 19.41 14.20
CA THR A 77 -8.83 20.63 14.99
C THR A 77 -10.26 21.00 15.34
N ASP A 78 -11.24 20.49 14.60
CA ASP A 78 -12.65 20.84 14.73
C ASP A 78 -13.55 19.69 15.21
N LEU A 79 -13.01 18.49 15.40
CA LEU A 79 -13.70 17.28 15.85
C LEU A 79 -14.83 16.78 14.93
N THR A 80 -15.06 17.41 13.79
CA THR A 80 -16.20 17.15 12.90
C THR A 80 -15.78 16.69 11.50
N SER A 81 -14.51 16.86 11.15
CA SER A 81 -14.02 16.56 9.81
C SER A 81 -13.97 15.06 9.55
N HIS A 82 -14.66 14.63 8.52
CA HIS A 82 -14.66 13.28 8.02
C HIS A 82 -14.42 13.31 6.51
N GLY A 83 -13.24 13.72 6.11
CA GLY A 83 -12.89 13.78 4.69
C GLY A 83 -13.14 12.44 3.96
N ARG A 84 -13.09 12.44 2.67
CA ARG A 84 -13.14 11.23 1.84
C ARG A 84 -11.88 10.42 2.02
N PRO A 85 -11.93 9.06 1.97
CA PRO A 85 -10.74 8.24 1.97
C PRO A 85 -9.80 8.64 0.83
N THR A 86 -8.57 8.96 1.15
CA THR A 86 -7.56 9.34 0.16
C THR A 86 -6.30 8.51 0.32
N LEU A 87 -5.55 8.35 -0.76
CA LEU A 87 -4.25 7.68 -0.74
C LEU A 87 -3.09 8.61 -0.36
N THR A 88 -3.37 9.87 -0.03
CA THR A 88 -2.33 10.87 0.28
C THR A 88 -1.27 10.37 1.28
N PRO A 89 -1.60 9.62 2.34
CA PRO A 89 -0.59 9.11 3.28
C PRO A 89 0.39 8.12 2.64
N VAL A 90 -0.02 7.43 1.57
CA VAL A 90 0.82 6.47 0.84
C VAL A 90 2.04 7.15 0.20
N ALA A 91 1.95 8.45 -0.10
CA ALA A 91 3.07 9.21 -0.62
C ALA A 91 4.29 9.22 0.33
N THR A 92 4.04 9.17 1.63
CA THR A 92 5.08 9.14 2.67
C THR A 92 5.44 7.71 3.07
N LEU A 93 4.43 6.84 3.23
CA LEU A 93 4.59 5.46 3.69
C LEU A 93 3.64 4.56 2.89
N SER A 94 4.18 3.80 1.96
CA SER A 94 3.42 2.81 1.19
C SER A 94 3.26 1.50 1.94
N ASN A 95 2.32 0.70 1.49
CA ASN A 95 2.12 -0.66 2.01
C ASN A 95 3.08 -1.65 1.35
N THR A 96 3.53 -2.63 2.13
CA THR A 96 4.40 -3.70 1.66
C THR A 96 3.72 -5.06 1.84
N LEU A 97 3.57 -5.78 0.73
CA LEU A 97 3.04 -7.13 0.73
C LEU A 97 4.13 -8.15 0.39
N VAL A 98 3.99 -9.37 0.89
CA VAL A 98 4.81 -10.54 0.51
C VAL A 98 4.88 -10.74 -1.00
N ARG A 99 3.81 -10.36 -1.69
CA ARG A 99 3.68 -10.33 -3.14
C ARG A 99 3.30 -8.91 -3.55
N SER A 100 4.30 -8.09 -3.89
CA SER A 100 4.08 -6.69 -4.30
C SER A 100 3.23 -6.56 -5.57
N ASP A 101 3.25 -7.59 -6.41
CA ASP A 101 2.42 -7.70 -7.63
C ASP A 101 0.94 -7.95 -7.34
N LYS A 102 0.55 -8.12 -6.08
CA LYS A 102 -0.84 -8.33 -5.65
C LYS A 102 -1.49 -7.12 -5.00
N LEU A 103 -0.73 -6.05 -4.77
CA LEU A 103 -1.26 -4.81 -4.20
C LEU A 103 -2.02 -4.01 -5.26
N VAL A 104 -3.23 -3.61 -4.91
CA VAL A 104 -4.05 -2.63 -5.62
C VAL A 104 -4.50 -1.58 -4.61
N TYR A 105 -4.27 -0.32 -4.88
CA TYR A 105 -4.84 0.74 -4.07
C TYR A 105 -6.26 1.06 -4.51
N SER A 106 -7.08 1.48 -3.57
CA SER A 106 -8.50 1.79 -3.77
C SER A 106 -8.82 3.19 -3.27
N ALA A 107 -9.66 3.90 -4.01
CA ALA A 107 -10.13 5.22 -3.64
C ALA A 107 -11.59 5.43 -4.01
N HIS A 108 -12.30 6.25 -3.23
CA HIS A 108 -13.70 6.59 -3.42
C HIS A 108 -13.84 8.06 -3.79
N PHE A 109 -14.67 8.36 -4.79
CA PHE A 109 -14.95 9.71 -5.20
C PHE A 109 -16.44 9.94 -5.39
N TYR A 110 -16.94 10.98 -4.72
CA TYR A 110 -18.29 11.47 -4.87
C TYR A 110 -18.25 12.98 -5.05
N GLY A 111 -19.26 13.54 -5.69
CA GLY A 111 -19.46 14.98 -5.66
C GLY A 111 -19.66 15.48 -4.24
N TYR A 112 -20.61 16.38 -4.06
CA TYR A 112 -20.94 16.86 -2.72
C TYR A 112 -22.01 16.00 -2.05
N THR A 113 -22.97 15.53 -2.83
CA THR A 113 -24.21 14.88 -2.35
C THR A 113 -24.10 13.37 -2.23
N GLY A 114 -22.94 12.83 -1.92
CA GLY A 114 -22.74 11.38 -1.76
C GLY A 114 -23.59 10.78 -0.63
N PRO A 115 -23.88 9.48 -0.70
CA PRO A 115 -24.78 8.82 0.23
C PRO A 115 -24.17 8.64 1.61
N ASN A 116 -24.88 9.11 2.65
CA ASN A 116 -24.55 8.90 4.06
C ASN A 116 -23.11 9.18 4.46
N HIS A 117 -22.44 10.01 3.71
CA HIS A 117 -21.09 10.33 4.09
C HIS A 117 -20.88 11.83 4.16
N THR A 118 -19.79 12.13 4.56
CA THR A 118 -19.21 13.39 4.92
C THR A 118 -19.53 14.46 3.91
N GLY A 119 -20.23 15.46 4.34
CA GLY A 119 -20.70 16.56 3.52
C GLY A 119 -21.81 16.24 2.53
N ALA A 120 -22.20 14.98 2.41
CA ALA A 120 -23.25 14.55 1.49
C ALA A 120 -24.60 15.25 1.75
N THR A 121 -24.88 15.48 3.01
CA THR A 121 -26.13 16.14 3.42
C THR A 121 -26.02 17.66 3.48
N GLY A 122 -24.87 18.22 3.25
CA GLY A 122 -24.63 19.65 3.46
C GLY A 122 -24.67 20.09 4.91
N THR A 123 -24.64 19.16 5.85
CA THR A 123 -24.79 19.44 7.29
C THR A 123 -23.48 19.71 8.01
N GLY A 124 -22.37 19.75 7.31
CA GLY A 124 -21.08 20.10 7.91
C GLY A 124 -20.37 18.96 8.63
N GLU A 125 -20.71 17.71 8.33
CA GLU A 125 -19.96 16.56 8.84
C GLU A 125 -18.54 16.49 8.28
N THR A 126 -18.26 17.27 7.26
CA THR A 126 -16.92 17.39 6.65
C THR A 126 -16.68 18.82 6.18
N HIS A 127 -15.40 19.18 6.16
CA HIS A 127 -14.91 20.40 5.52
C HIS A 127 -14.29 20.13 4.15
N ASP A 128 -14.55 18.95 3.57
CA ASP A 128 -14.12 18.65 2.22
C ASP A 128 -14.75 19.61 1.21
N PRO A 129 -13.97 20.07 0.24
CA PRO A 129 -14.54 20.93 -0.80
C PRO A 129 -15.60 20.18 -1.60
N ARG A 130 -16.55 20.93 -2.12
CA ARG A 130 -17.56 20.43 -3.03
C ARG A 130 -16.92 20.18 -4.41
N TYR A 131 -16.63 18.94 -4.71
CA TYR A 131 -15.95 18.59 -5.97
C TYR A 131 -16.76 18.94 -7.21
N GLU A 132 -18.07 19.00 -7.09
CA GLU A 132 -18.97 19.46 -8.16
C GLU A 132 -18.78 20.94 -8.52
N GLU A 133 -18.17 21.74 -7.66
CA GLU A 133 -17.86 23.16 -7.91
C GLU A 133 -16.52 23.36 -8.60
N PHE A 134 -15.74 22.31 -8.78
CA PHE A 134 -14.41 22.38 -9.40
C PHE A 134 -14.50 22.46 -10.92
N THR A 135 -13.61 23.22 -11.52
CA THR A 135 -13.36 23.11 -12.96
C THR A 135 -12.80 21.71 -13.30
N PRO A 136 -12.91 21.26 -14.57
CA PRO A 136 -12.31 19.97 -14.98
C PRO A 136 -10.83 19.84 -14.61
N GLU A 137 -10.06 20.93 -14.71
CA GLU A 137 -8.64 20.95 -14.39
C GLU A 137 -8.36 20.90 -12.88
N GLN A 138 -9.21 21.55 -12.08
CA GLN A 138 -9.13 21.47 -10.63
C GLN A 138 -9.48 20.07 -10.15
N LEU A 139 -10.56 19.48 -10.66
CA LEU A 139 -10.96 18.13 -10.34
C LEU A 139 -9.88 17.11 -10.72
N ALA A 140 -9.31 17.24 -11.92
CA ALA A 140 -8.24 16.34 -12.36
C ALA A 140 -7.02 16.39 -11.44
N ARG A 141 -6.62 17.59 -10.97
CA ARG A 141 -5.52 17.73 -10.00
C ARG A 141 -5.86 17.07 -8.67
N VAL A 142 -7.05 17.30 -8.15
CA VAL A 142 -7.47 16.71 -6.86
C VAL A 142 -7.51 15.19 -6.95
N VAL A 143 -8.04 14.63 -8.02
CA VAL A 143 -8.06 13.16 -8.23
C VAL A 143 -6.64 12.60 -8.36
N ASP A 144 -5.75 13.31 -9.05
CA ASP A 144 -4.35 12.93 -9.13
C ASP A 144 -3.67 12.99 -7.75
N ASP A 145 -3.82 14.08 -7.02
CA ASP A 145 -3.19 14.28 -5.70
C ASP A 145 -3.74 13.33 -4.62
N GLN A 146 -4.98 12.90 -4.73
CA GLN A 146 -5.62 12.04 -3.75
C GLN A 146 -5.54 10.55 -4.06
N ALA A 147 -5.38 10.17 -5.33
CA ALA A 147 -5.41 8.76 -5.74
C ALA A 147 -4.45 8.40 -6.87
N LEU A 148 -4.53 9.06 -8.03
CA LEU A 148 -3.85 8.57 -9.22
C LEU A 148 -2.33 8.72 -9.18
N PHE A 149 -1.79 9.54 -8.29
CA PHE A 149 -0.34 9.69 -8.11
C PHE A 149 0.36 8.35 -7.83
N VAL A 150 -0.33 7.38 -7.22
CA VAL A 150 0.26 6.06 -6.89
C VAL A 150 0.60 5.25 -8.14
N THR A 151 0.02 5.59 -9.29
CA THR A 151 0.32 4.94 -10.58
C THR A 151 1.62 5.43 -11.22
N ARG A 152 2.23 6.50 -10.67
CA ARG A 152 3.49 7.04 -11.18
C ARG A 152 4.61 6.02 -11.02
N SER A 153 5.25 5.69 -12.13
CA SER A 153 6.31 4.69 -12.16
C SER A 153 7.55 5.08 -11.35
N GLY A 154 8.24 4.09 -10.79
CA GLY A 154 9.55 4.27 -10.14
C GLY A 154 9.50 4.89 -8.74
N GLN A 155 8.35 4.92 -8.12
CA GLN A 155 8.17 5.39 -6.73
C GLN A 155 7.99 4.20 -5.77
N HIS A 156 8.27 4.42 -4.50
CA HIS A 156 8.07 3.37 -3.48
C HIS A 156 6.61 2.94 -3.35
N PHE A 157 5.68 3.80 -3.76
CA PHE A 157 4.25 3.57 -3.71
C PHE A 157 3.65 3.06 -5.02
N THR A 158 4.43 2.87 -6.08
CA THR A 158 3.88 2.51 -7.41
C THR A 158 3.05 1.24 -7.36
N ALA A 159 1.76 1.36 -7.63
CA ALA A 159 0.83 0.25 -7.73
C ALA A 159 -0.38 0.65 -8.61
N PRO A 160 -1.15 -0.32 -9.13
CA PRO A 160 -2.43 -0.03 -9.73
C PRO A 160 -3.40 0.64 -8.74
N VAL A 161 -4.32 1.44 -9.26
CA VAL A 161 -5.43 1.99 -8.49
C VAL A 161 -6.75 1.56 -9.08
N TRP A 162 -7.69 1.24 -8.22
CA TRP A 162 -9.08 0.96 -8.54
C TRP A 162 -9.95 2.02 -7.87
N ILE A 163 -10.75 2.72 -8.66
CA ILE A 163 -11.80 3.59 -8.10
C ILE A 163 -12.97 2.69 -7.74
N SER A 164 -12.93 2.17 -6.54
CA SER A 164 -13.85 1.12 -6.08
C SER A 164 -15.24 1.63 -5.75
N GLU A 165 -15.39 2.93 -5.53
CA GLU A 165 -16.69 3.59 -5.43
C GLU A 165 -16.67 4.96 -6.06
N PHE A 166 -17.69 5.21 -6.88
CA PHE A 166 -18.11 6.54 -7.30
C PHE A 166 -19.58 6.49 -7.68
N GLY A 167 -20.25 7.62 -7.65
CA GLY A 167 -21.65 7.66 -8.01
C GLY A 167 -22.24 9.05 -7.92
N ALA A 168 -23.45 9.18 -8.42
CA ALA A 168 -24.28 10.37 -8.38
C ALA A 168 -25.75 9.98 -8.49
N ALA A 169 -26.66 10.84 -8.03
CA ALA A 169 -28.08 10.64 -8.20
C ALA A 169 -28.46 10.77 -9.69
N GLY A 170 -28.94 9.69 -10.30
CA GLY A 170 -29.18 9.62 -11.75
C GLY A 170 -30.60 9.92 -12.20
N ARG A 171 -31.53 10.09 -11.26
CA ARG A 171 -32.94 10.27 -11.55
C ARG A 171 -33.49 11.52 -10.87
N GLY A 172 -34.48 12.12 -11.51
CA GLY A 172 -35.07 13.38 -11.07
C GLY A 172 -34.39 14.58 -11.70
N ASP A 173 -34.67 15.77 -11.16
CA ASP A 173 -34.00 16.98 -11.58
C ASP A 173 -32.55 16.95 -11.08
N ALA A 174 -31.66 16.56 -11.97
CA ALA A 174 -30.24 16.54 -11.64
C ALA A 174 -29.77 17.97 -11.41
N ASP A 175 -29.10 18.18 -10.28
CA ASP A 175 -28.33 19.39 -10.05
C ASP A 175 -27.28 19.53 -11.16
N THR A 176 -27.23 20.67 -11.80
CA THR A 176 -26.27 20.93 -12.89
C THR A 176 -24.81 20.75 -12.46
N PRO A 177 -24.38 21.21 -11.28
CA PRO A 177 -23.02 20.91 -10.76
C PRO A 177 -22.72 19.41 -10.62
N GLU A 178 -23.65 18.61 -10.12
CA GLU A 178 -23.44 17.16 -9.97
C GLU A 178 -23.32 16.46 -11.32
N ARG A 179 -24.11 16.88 -12.32
CA ARG A 179 -23.95 16.40 -13.71
C ARG A 179 -22.59 16.73 -14.28
N ALA A 180 -22.16 17.98 -14.11
CA ALA A 180 -20.85 18.42 -14.58
C ALA A 180 -19.74 17.63 -13.90
N TRP A 181 -19.83 17.43 -12.58
CA TRP A 181 -18.90 16.62 -11.84
C TRP A 181 -18.82 15.16 -12.38
N PHE A 182 -19.97 14.51 -12.54
CA PHE A 182 -20.00 13.12 -13.01
C PHE A 182 -19.38 12.98 -14.41
N GLY A 183 -19.71 13.86 -15.35
CA GLY A 183 -19.13 13.89 -16.68
C GLY A 183 -17.61 14.13 -16.65
N ASN A 184 -17.15 15.13 -15.89
CA ASN A 184 -15.74 15.43 -15.74
C ASN A 184 -14.96 14.27 -15.09
N PHE A 185 -15.56 13.63 -14.08
CA PHE A 185 -14.92 12.52 -13.37
C PHE A 185 -14.81 11.27 -14.26
N THR A 186 -15.86 10.93 -14.99
CA THR A 186 -15.81 9.82 -15.98
C THR A 186 -14.77 10.10 -17.07
N ASP A 187 -14.61 11.34 -17.51
CA ASP A 187 -13.58 11.74 -18.47
C ASP A 187 -12.16 11.57 -17.90
N ILE A 188 -11.97 11.84 -16.61
CA ILE A 188 -10.69 11.58 -15.93
C ILE A 188 -10.40 10.09 -15.92
N MET A 189 -11.38 9.23 -15.58
CA MET A 189 -11.21 7.78 -15.57
C MET A 189 -10.87 7.24 -16.96
N VAL A 190 -11.56 7.67 -18.00
CA VAL A 190 -11.28 7.29 -19.39
C VAL A 190 -9.85 7.67 -19.79
N ARG A 191 -9.44 8.90 -19.49
CA ARG A 191 -8.09 9.39 -19.84
C ARG A 191 -6.98 8.64 -19.15
N ASN A 192 -7.21 8.18 -17.91
CA ASN A 192 -6.22 7.48 -17.11
C ASN A 192 -6.33 5.96 -17.20
N ASP A 193 -7.31 5.44 -17.95
CA ASP A 193 -7.57 4.00 -18.07
C ASP A 193 -7.73 3.35 -16.68
N THR A 194 -8.56 3.95 -15.85
CA THR A 194 -8.73 3.56 -14.46
C THR A 194 -9.80 2.48 -14.35
N ASP A 195 -9.50 1.40 -13.64
CA ASP A 195 -10.52 0.44 -13.24
C ASP A 195 -11.47 1.06 -12.23
N PHE A 196 -12.75 0.68 -12.27
CA PHE A 196 -13.78 1.33 -11.48
C PHE A 196 -14.94 0.41 -11.09
N ALA A 197 -15.68 0.82 -10.05
CA ALA A 197 -17.01 0.31 -9.74
C ALA A 197 -17.93 1.47 -9.34
N ILE A 198 -19.14 1.46 -9.86
CA ILE A 198 -20.18 2.45 -9.51
C ILE A 198 -20.96 1.99 -8.27
N TRP A 199 -21.32 2.93 -7.42
CA TRP A 199 -22.16 2.68 -6.25
C TRP A 199 -23.50 3.43 -6.35
N PRO A 200 -24.64 2.76 -5.96
CA PRO A 200 -24.78 1.33 -5.81
C PRO A 200 -25.34 0.63 -7.06
N LEU A 201 -25.20 -0.69 -7.12
CA LEU A 201 -25.80 -1.46 -8.21
C LEU A 201 -27.32 -1.44 -8.16
N VAL A 202 -27.91 -1.63 -6.99
CA VAL A 202 -29.35 -1.78 -6.80
C VAL A 202 -29.87 -0.76 -5.79
N GLY A 203 -30.94 -0.06 -6.18
CA GLY A 203 -31.70 0.81 -5.29
C GLY A 203 -32.76 0.06 -4.50
N TRP A 204 -33.40 0.74 -3.58
CA TRP A 204 -34.47 0.22 -2.78
C TRP A 204 -35.69 1.15 -2.79
N THR A 205 -36.85 0.60 -2.51
CA THR A 205 -38.08 1.36 -2.32
C THR A 205 -38.58 1.21 -0.89
N ASP A 206 -39.28 2.20 -0.38
CA ASP A 206 -39.93 2.11 0.91
C ASP A 206 -41.15 1.15 0.87
N ALA A 207 -41.80 0.97 2.01
CA ALA A 207 -42.98 0.11 2.12
C ALA A 207 -44.20 0.57 1.26
N ASN A 208 -44.17 1.81 0.80
CA ASN A 208 -45.20 2.37 -0.08
C ASN A 208 -44.82 2.29 -1.57
N GLY A 209 -43.65 1.71 -1.86
CA GLY A 209 -43.16 1.60 -3.23
C GLY A 209 -42.51 2.88 -3.76
N THR A 210 -42.24 3.85 -2.91
CA THR A 210 -41.56 5.09 -3.33
C THR A 210 -40.09 4.81 -3.42
N PRO A 211 -39.42 5.08 -4.56
CA PRO A 211 -37.95 4.97 -4.64
C PRO A 211 -37.31 5.90 -3.63
N GLN A 212 -36.47 5.33 -2.78
CA GLN A 212 -35.72 6.04 -1.74
C GLN A 212 -34.27 6.28 -2.12
N ASP A 213 -33.81 5.58 -3.14
CA ASP A 213 -32.44 5.67 -3.61
C ASP A 213 -32.43 5.89 -5.12
N ASN A 214 -32.17 7.13 -5.51
CA ASN A 214 -32.03 7.51 -6.92
C ASN A 214 -30.60 7.38 -7.44
N TRP A 215 -29.67 6.85 -6.63
CA TRP A 215 -28.27 6.60 -6.99
C TRP A 215 -28.05 5.31 -7.74
N ALA A 216 -28.95 4.33 -7.56
CA ALA A 216 -28.81 3.00 -8.12
C ALA A 216 -28.63 2.98 -9.65
N MET A 217 -27.79 2.05 -10.13
CA MET A 217 -27.71 1.74 -11.56
C MET A 217 -28.96 1.01 -12.05
N VAL A 218 -29.45 0.06 -11.26
CA VAL A 218 -30.62 -0.76 -11.59
C VAL A 218 -31.75 -0.36 -10.67
N ASN A 219 -32.86 0.08 -11.26
CA ASN A 219 -34.04 0.44 -10.51
C ASN A 219 -35.14 -0.60 -10.67
N TYR A 220 -35.93 -0.73 -9.64
CA TYR A 220 -37.09 -1.60 -9.58
C TYR A 220 -38.32 -0.82 -9.19
N ALA A 221 -39.45 -1.12 -9.82
CA ALA A 221 -40.75 -0.63 -9.39
C ALA A 221 -41.17 -1.30 -8.06
N ALA A 222 -42.17 -0.75 -7.40
CA ALA A 222 -42.70 -1.26 -6.12
C ALA A 222 -43.13 -2.73 -6.18
N ASP A 223 -43.61 -3.19 -7.33
CA ASP A 223 -43.99 -4.59 -7.55
C ASP A 223 -42.81 -5.54 -7.85
N GLY A 224 -41.57 -5.04 -7.79
CA GLY A 224 -40.36 -5.79 -8.09
C GLY A 224 -40.00 -5.86 -9.58
N THR A 225 -40.75 -5.20 -10.44
CA THR A 225 -40.44 -5.16 -11.88
C THR A 225 -39.16 -4.33 -12.09
N ARG A 226 -38.20 -4.91 -12.79
CA ARG A 226 -36.96 -4.22 -13.15
C ARG A 226 -37.25 -3.14 -14.21
N LEU A 227 -36.89 -1.90 -13.91
CA LEU A 227 -37.08 -0.76 -14.79
C LEU A 227 -35.96 -0.57 -15.82
N GLY A 228 -34.74 -1.03 -15.50
CA GLY A 228 -33.60 -0.93 -16.42
C GLY A 228 -32.28 -0.66 -15.71
N VAL A 229 -31.22 -0.63 -16.51
CA VAL A 229 -29.87 -0.21 -16.08
C VAL A 229 -29.53 1.06 -16.81
N MET A 230 -29.32 2.16 -16.12
CA MET A 230 -29.03 3.46 -16.75
C MET A 230 -29.94 3.70 -17.96
N ASP A 231 -31.23 3.59 -17.72
CA ASP A 231 -32.25 3.72 -18.80
C ASP A 231 -32.37 5.15 -19.34
N ALA A 232 -33.24 5.36 -20.30
CA ALA A 232 -33.43 6.66 -20.96
C ALA A 232 -33.84 7.81 -20.01
N GLY A 233 -34.32 7.51 -18.81
CA GLY A 233 -34.60 8.49 -17.75
C GLY A 233 -33.43 8.80 -16.83
N ASP A 234 -32.30 8.11 -17.00
CA ASP A 234 -31.10 8.31 -16.20
C ASP A 234 -30.12 9.23 -16.95
N TRP A 235 -29.94 10.43 -16.47
CA TRP A 235 -29.08 11.42 -17.11
C TRP A 235 -27.57 10.99 -17.13
N ARG A 236 -27.15 10.05 -16.27
CA ARG A 236 -25.78 9.53 -16.24
C ARG A 236 -25.47 8.61 -17.43
N ALA A 237 -26.49 8.09 -18.10
CA ALA A 237 -26.35 7.05 -19.11
C ALA A 237 -25.32 7.38 -20.20
N THR A 238 -25.28 8.60 -20.68
CA THR A 238 -24.34 9.03 -21.73
C THR A 238 -22.88 8.88 -21.28
N ASP A 239 -22.54 9.42 -20.12
CA ASP A 239 -21.18 9.39 -19.59
C ASP A 239 -20.80 7.99 -19.11
N TRP A 240 -21.76 7.26 -18.52
CA TRP A 240 -21.57 5.87 -18.15
C TRP A 240 -21.24 4.99 -19.36
N TYR A 241 -22.02 5.06 -20.44
CA TYR A 241 -21.74 4.26 -21.63
C TYR A 241 -20.46 4.69 -22.36
N LYS A 242 -20.08 5.95 -22.29
CA LYS A 242 -18.76 6.41 -22.75
C LYS A 242 -17.64 5.75 -21.95
N LEU A 243 -17.78 5.71 -20.62
CA LEU A 243 -16.79 5.11 -19.73
C LEU A 243 -16.64 3.60 -19.95
N VAL A 244 -17.75 2.84 -19.93
CA VAL A 244 -17.70 1.36 -20.05
C VAL A 244 -17.31 0.87 -21.43
N ASN A 245 -17.48 1.68 -22.48
CA ASN A 245 -17.07 1.35 -23.84
C ASN A 245 -15.72 1.97 -24.22
N ALA A 246 -15.07 2.68 -23.31
CA ALA A 246 -13.74 3.21 -23.57
C ALA A 246 -12.75 2.06 -23.80
N PRO A 247 -11.88 2.17 -24.81
CA PRO A 247 -10.89 1.13 -25.07
C PRO A 247 -9.89 1.10 -23.90
N GLY A 248 -9.81 -0.04 -23.20
CA GLY A 248 -8.79 -0.26 -22.18
C GLY A 248 -7.40 -0.35 -22.83
N ARG A 249 -6.42 0.18 -22.15
CA ARG A 249 -5.01 0.02 -22.51
C ARG A 249 -4.51 -1.28 -21.92
N SER A 250 -4.84 -2.39 -22.51
CA SER A 250 -4.24 -3.66 -22.13
C SER A 250 -2.75 -3.62 -22.48
N GLY A 251 -1.93 -3.06 -21.61
CA GLY A 251 -0.49 -3.00 -21.78
C GLY A 251 0.18 -3.60 -20.56
N GLN A 252 1.12 -4.51 -20.78
CA GLN A 252 2.10 -4.76 -19.75
C GLN A 252 2.89 -3.46 -19.57
N VAL A 253 2.70 -2.80 -18.44
CA VAL A 253 3.62 -1.76 -18.02
C VAL A 253 4.96 -2.45 -17.85
N ALA A 254 5.97 -2.01 -18.58
CA ALA A 254 7.33 -2.50 -18.40
C ALA A 254 7.65 -2.42 -16.89
N PRO A 255 8.18 -3.48 -16.29
CA PRO A 255 8.46 -3.47 -14.87
C PRO A 255 9.42 -2.32 -14.57
N THR A 256 8.92 -1.32 -13.88
CA THR A 256 9.73 -0.22 -13.39
C THR A 256 10.21 -0.60 -12.00
N PRO A 257 11.46 -0.35 -11.64
CA PRO A 257 11.96 -0.61 -10.30
C PRO A 257 11.05 0.01 -9.25
N ARG A 258 10.73 -0.75 -8.22
CA ARG A 258 9.89 -0.31 -7.11
C ARG A 258 10.71 -0.19 -5.84
N TRP A 259 10.32 0.76 -5.01
CA TRP A 259 10.79 0.89 -3.64
C TRP A 259 9.59 0.78 -2.71
N ASN A 260 9.63 -0.19 -1.80
CA ASN A 260 8.57 -0.41 -0.83
C ASN A 260 9.15 -0.28 0.57
N MET A 261 8.39 0.35 1.45
CA MET A 261 8.68 0.35 2.88
C MET A 261 8.42 -1.03 3.46
N LEU A 262 9.32 -1.48 4.32
CA LEU A 262 9.18 -2.68 5.09
C LEU A 262 8.93 -2.30 6.54
N ASN A 263 7.73 -2.58 7.05
CA ASN A 263 7.41 -2.43 8.46
C ASN A 263 7.58 -3.77 9.18
N LEU A 264 8.23 -3.75 10.34
CA LEU A 264 8.38 -4.95 11.15
C LEU A 264 7.15 -5.14 12.04
N ASP A 265 6.68 -6.36 12.13
CA ASP A 265 5.60 -6.74 13.02
C ASP A 265 5.91 -8.01 13.83
N HIS A 266 5.03 -8.35 14.77
CA HIS A 266 5.14 -9.56 15.59
C HIS A 266 4.40 -10.78 15.00
N ALA A 267 3.93 -10.71 13.78
CA ALA A 267 3.18 -11.80 13.17
C ALA A 267 4.04 -13.07 13.03
N ASP A 268 3.44 -14.21 13.32
CA ASP A 268 4.09 -15.52 13.21
C ASP A 268 4.11 -16.07 11.77
N TYR A 269 3.71 -15.27 10.80
CA TYR A 269 3.74 -15.65 9.39
C TYR A 269 4.97 -15.09 8.68
N ASN A 270 5.33 -15.73 7.60
CA ASN A 270 6.38 -15.22 6.71
C ASN A 270 5.79 -14.29 5.66
N VAL A 271 6.53 -13.25 5.34
CA VAL A 271 6.15 -12.23 4.37
C VAL A 271 6.78 -12.45 3.00
N SER A 272 7.12 -13.68 2.67
CA SER A 272 7.65 -14.06 1.36
C SER A 272 7.15 -15.45 0.97
N ALA A 273 6.79 -15.65 -0.30
CA ALA A 273 6.32 -16.94 -0.80
C ALA A 273 7.38 -18.03 -0.60
N ALA A 274 8.65 -17.72 -0.74
CA ALA A 274 9.75 -18.64 -0.49
C ALA A 274 9.83 -19.11 0.98
N MET A 275 9.27 -18.35 1.91
CA MET A 275 9.28 -18.62 3.34
C MET A 275 7.92 -19.04 3.89
N LEU A 276 6.85 -19.04 3.09
CA LEU A 276 5.49 -19.36 3.56
C LEU A 276 5.37 -20.73 4.23
N ALA A 277 6.22 -21.67 3.87
CA ALA A 277 6.30 -22.99 4.52
C ALA A 277 6.96 -22.96 5.91
N LYS A 278 7.58 -21.86 6.29
CA LYS A 278 8.25 -21.68 7.58
C LYS A 278 7.51 -20.59 8.35
N PRO A 279 6.62 -20.94 9.27
CA PRO A 279 5.70 -19.99 9.85
C PRO A 279 6.36 -18.87 10.65
N ASP A 280 7.49 -19.12 11.31
CA ASP A 280 8.19 -18.11 12.09
C ASP A 280 9.70 -18.29 11.98
N TRP A 281 10.37 -17.36 11.31
CA TRP A 281 11.82 -17.40 11.14
C TRP A 281 12.60 -16.65 12.22
N SER A 282 11.93 -15.89 13.09
CA SER A 282 12.51 -15.16 14.21
C SER A 282 11.51 -15.09 15.39
N PRO A 283 11.32 -16.22 16.12
CA PRO A 283 10.30 -16.33 17.15
C PRO A 283 10.41 -15.27 18.25
N GLY A 284 9.28 -14.66 18.61
CA GLY A 284 9.18 -13.65 19.65
C GLY A 284 9.71 -12.27 19.30
N ASN A 285 10.24 -12.07 18.08
CA ASN A 285 10.79 -10.80 17.64
C ASN A 285 9.86 -10.14 16.58
N ARG A 286 9.91 -8.81 16.51
CA ARG A 286 9.36 -8.10 15.36
C ARG A 286 10.25 -8.35 14.16
N LYS A 287 9.64 -8.68 13.04
CA LYS A 287 10.35 -9.08 11.83
C LYS A 287 9.61 -8.68 10.57
N GLY A 288 10.35 -8.59 9.48
CA GLY A 288 9.79 -8.37 8.16
C GLY A 288 10.80 -8.77 7.10
N ASN A 289 10.31 -9.17 5.95
CA ASN A 289 11.14 -9.40 4.78
C ASN A 289 10.50 -8.87 3.51
N CYS A 290 11.35 -8.47 2.59
CA CYS A 290 10.94 -7.92 1.31
C CYS A 290 10.16 -8.95 0.49
N PRO A 291 9.24 -8.50 -0.38
CA PRO A 291 8.59 -9.36 -1.37
C PRO A 291 9.60 -10.19 -2.17
N ASP A 292 9.14 -11.31 -2.72
CA ASP A 292 10.03 -12.28 -3.40
C ASP A 292 10.81 -11.68 -4.58
N THR A 293 10.28 -10.65 -5.20
CA THR A 293 10.93 -9.94 -6.31
C THR A 293 11.92 -8.86 -5.86
N GLN A 294 12.06 -8.63 -4.56
CA GLN A 294 12.84 -7.53 -4.01
C GLN A 294 13.92 -7.99 -3.03
N ARG A 295 14.87 -7.11 -2.76
CA ARG A 295 15.88 -7.25 -1.71
C ARG A 295 15.79 -6.10 -0.73
N LEU A 296 16.31 -6.32 0.47
CA LEU A 296 16.50 -5.27 1.45
C LEU A 296 17.70 -4.40 1.04
N VAL A 297 17.50 -3.08 1.02
CA VAL A 297 18.56 -2.11 0.68
C VAL A 297 18.76 -1.05 1.74
N GLY A 298 17.83 -0.88 2.66
CA GLY A 298 17.95 0.11 3.71
C GLY A 298 17.32 -0.34 5.02
N LEU A 299 17.83 0.22 6.12
CA LEU A 299 17.28 0.07 7.46
C LEU A 299 17.20 1.42 8.16
N GLY A 300 16.14 1.60 8.94
CA GLY A 300 16.02 2.66 9.92
C GLY A 300 16.57 2.20 11.29
N ARG A 301 17.02 3.15 12.10
CA ARG A 301 17.70 2.86 13.35
C ARG A 301 16.78 2.38 14.47
N SER A 302 15.67 3.05 14.66
CA SER A 302 14.80 2.81 15.82
C SER A 302 13.31 2.79 15.48
N ASP A 303 12.97 2.95 14.21
CA ASP A 303 11.61 3.02 13.72
C ASP A 303 11.05 1.69 13.25
N SER A 304 11.86 0.62 13.31
CA SER A 304 11.47 -0.72 12.84
C SER A 304 11.05 -0.75 11.36
N ARG A 305 11.70 0.08 10.56
CA ARG A 305 11.45 0.19 9.11
C ARG A 305 12.66 -0.21 8.32
N GLY A 306 12.40 -0.82 7.17
CA GLY A 306 13.38 -1.08 6.13
C GLY A 306 12.91 -0.54 4.79
N LEU A 307 13.79 -0.61 3.82
CA LEU A 307 13.50 -0.27 2.43
C LEU A 307 13.83 -1.45 1.54
N CYS A 308 12.86 -1.86 0.74
CA CYS A 308 12.97 -2.92 -0.26
C CYS A 308 13.00 -2.36 -1.67
N THR A 309 13.74 -2.99 -2.58
CA THR A 309 13.74 -2.63 -4.00
C THR A 309 14.00 -3.82 -4.92
N ASP A 310 13.50 -3.74 -6.14
CA ASP A 310 13.86 -4.63 -7.25
C ASP A 310 14.84 -3.96 -8.25
N ALA A 311 15.25 -2.72 -8.00
CA ALA A 311 16.24 -2.03 -8.83
C ALA A 311 17.56 -2.81 -8.84
N GLY A 312 18.03 -3.22 -10.03
CA GLY A 312 19.24 -4.03 -10.18
C GLY A 312 19.19 -5.36 -9.42
N GLN A 313 18.00 -5.91 -9.17
CA GLN A 313 17.80 -7.14 -8.39
C GLN A 313 18.65 -8.29 -8.92
N PRO A 314 19.52 -8.92 -8.10
CA PRO A 314 20.18 -10.14 -8.49
C PRO A 314 19.13 -11.26 -8.56
N ALA A 315 19.26 -12.13 -9.55
CA ALA A 315 18.40 -13.29 -9.62
C ALA A 315 18.57 -14.15 -8.35
N LYS A 316 17.44 -14.55 -7.73
CA LYS A 316 17.44 -15.44 -6.58
C LYS A 316 17.79 -16.86 -7.03
N GLY A 317 18.66 -17.52 -6.27
CA GLY A 317 19.01 -18.91 -6.46
C GLY A 317 17.98 -19.86 -5.83
N ALA A 318 18.03 -21.11 -6.23
CA ALA A 318 17.15 -22.17 -5.74
C ALA A 318 17.54 -22.73 -4.33
N GLY A 319 18.46 -22.10 -3.62
CA GLY A 319 18.91 -22.54 -2.30
C GLY A 319 17.96 -22.14 -1.16
N ALA A 320 18.18 -22.75 0.00
CA ALA A 320 17.47 -22.36 1.22
C ALA A 320 17.90 -20.97 1.69
N TRP A 321 16.94 -20.19 2.20
CA TRP A 321 17.24 -18.92 2.85
C TRP A 321 17.86 -19.16 4.24
N THR A 322 18.80 -18.32 4.61
CA THR A 322 19.57 -18.44 5.84
C THR A 322 19.21 -17.34 6.81
N VAL A 323 18.90 -17.70 8.05
CA VAL A 323 18.75 -16.77 9.16
C VAL A 323 20.08 -16.65 9.88
N VAL A 324 20.62 -15.45 9.97
CA VAL A 324 21.86 -15.13 10.67
C VAL A 324 21.51 -14.46 11.99
N THR A 325 21.84 -15.11 13.10
CA THR A 325 21.54 -14.64 14.47
C THR A 325 22.81 -14.40 15.31
N ASP A 326 23.94 -14.87 14.85
CA ASP A 326 25.23 -14.74 15.52
C ASP A 326 26.16 -13.78 14.77
N GLU A 327 27.13 -13.24 15.48
CA GLU A 327 28.10 -12.35 14.88
C GLU A 327 28.94 -13.08 13.82
N ARG A 328 28.84 -12.59 12.59
CA ARG A 328 29.61 -13.11 11.46
C ARG A 328 30.17 -11.99 10.61
N TYR A 329 31.41 -12.18 10.19
CA TYR A 329 32.05 -11.36 9.18
C TYR A 329 33.06 -12.28 8.43
N VAL A 330 32.48 -13.12 7.59
CA VAL A 330 33.21 -14.22 6.94
C VAL A 330 34.10 -13.71 5.82
N THR A 331 33.66 -12.65 5.11
CA THR A 331 34.39 -12.10 3.97
C THR A 331 34.58 -10.61 4.14
N GLY A 332 35.78 -10.12 3.88
CA GLY A 332 36.13 -8.71 3.99
C GLY A 332 36.65 -8.30 5.38
N GLY A 333 36.87 -9.25 6.30
CA GLY A 333 37.40 -8.98 7.64
C GLY A 333 36.48 -8.20 8.54
N ASP A 334 37.00 -7.47 9.52
CA ASP A 334 36.28 -6.62 10.44
C ASP A 334 35.92 -5.27 9.77
N TRP A 335 34.83 -5.25 9.03
CA TRP A 335 34.40 -4.10 8.26
C TRP A 335 33.76 -2.97 9.11
N ALA A 336 33.45 -3.22 10.38
CA ALA A 336 32.97 -2.23 11.34
C ALA A 336 33.62 -2.48 12.70
N GLY A 337 34.87 -2.04 12.84
CA GLY A 337 35.70 -2.30 14.03
C GLY A 337 35.01 -1.81 15.33
N GLY A 338 34.95 -2.72 16.32
CA GLY A 338 34.31 -2.46 17.62
C GLY A 338 32.79 -2.54 17.65
N TYR A 339 32.16 -2.95 16.55
CA TYR A 339 30.69 -3.18 16.45
C TYR A 339 30.44 -4.69 16.29
N ASN A 340 29.29 -5.12 16.80
CA ASN A 340 28.72 -6.41 16.50
C ASN A 340 28.20 -6.39 15.06
N LYS A 341 28.22 -7.53 14.37
CA LYS A 341 27.86 -7.61 12.96
C LYS A 341 27.06 -8.86 12.66
N LEU A 342 25.97 -8.69 11.94
CA LEU A 342 25.29 -9.78 11.25
C LEU A 342 25.60 -9.65 9.76
N GLN A 343 26.15 -10.69 9.16
CA GLN A 343 26.53 -10.69 7.75
C GLN A 343 25.98 -11.92 7.04
N CYS A 344 25.33 -11.67 5.90
CA CYS A 344 24.88 -12.73 5.01
C CYS A 344 26.08 -13.56 4.53
N PRO A 345 25.96 -14.90 4.48
CA PRO A 345 26.96 -15.78 3.87
C PRO A 345 27.27 -15.36 2.43
N ASP A 346 28.47 -15.72 1.96
CA ASP A 346 28.84 -15.45 0.58
C ASP A 346 27.82 -16.03 -0.40
N ARG A 347 27.61 -15.36 -1.51
CA ARG A 347 26.58 -15.67 -2.52
C ARG A 347 25.14 -15.52 -2.02
N THR A 348 24.93 -14.80 -0.93
CA THR A 348 23.59 -14.44 -0.45
C THR A 348 23.52 -12.94 -0.21
N PHE A 349 22.31 -12.41 -0.16
CA PHE A 349 22.03 -10.99 0.10
C PHE A 349 20.84 -10.85 1.05
N ALA A 350 20.81 -9.74 1.79
CA ALA A 350 19.76 -9.48 2.76
C ALA A 350 18.41 -9.26 2.07
N VAL A 351 17.38 -9.91 2.61
CA VAL A 351 16.00 -9.79 2.19
C VAL A 351 15.06 -9.44 3.33
N GLY A 352 15.53 -9.44 4.57
CA GLY A 352 14.73 -9.10 5.73
C GLY A 352 15.58 -8.99 6.99
N TYR A 353 14.98 -8.48 8.05
CA TYR A 353 15.62 -8.42 9.37
C TYR A 353 14.60 -8.49 10.50
N SER A 354 15.07 -8.76 11.70
CA SER A 354 14.26 -8.78 12.92
C SER A 354 14.91 -8.03 14.06
N VAL A 355 14.08 -7.54 14.97
CA VAL A 355 14.53 -6.84 16.18
C VAL A 355 13.79 -7.35 17.42
N ASN A 356 14.48 -7.34 18.56
CA ASN A 356 13.89 -7.52 19.88
C ASN A 356 13.82 -6.14 20.55
N GLY A 357 12.60 -5.62 20.78
CA GLY A 357 12.46 -4.20 21.02
C GLY A 357 12.94 -3.41 19.79
N ASN A 358 14.03 -2.65 19.91
CA ASN A 358 14.70 -1.99 18.80
C ASN A 358 16.09 -2.58 18.47
N ALA A 359 16.54 -3.55 19.26
CA ALA A 359 17.86 -4.18 19.09
C ALA A 359 17.86 -5.20 17.96
N MET A 360 18.91 -5.22 17.14
CA MET A 360 19.08 -6.24 16.11
C MET A 360 19.03 -7.64 16.69
N SER A 361 18.25 -8.52 16.07
CA SER A 361 18.10 -9.92 16.45
C SER A 361 18.56 -10.88 15.36
N ALA A 362 18.11 -10.67 14.13
CA ALA A 362 18.49 -11.52 13.01
C ALA A 362 18.50 -10.78 11.68
N LEU A 363 19.29 -11.31 10.74
CA LEU A 363 19.28 -10.93 9.34
C LEU A 363 18.85 -12.13 8.50
N LEU A 364 17.87 -11.94 7.63
CA LEU A 364 17.41 -12.97 6.70
C LEU A 364 18.09 -12.79 5.35
N CYS A 365 18.72 -13.83 4.85
CA CYS A 365 19.53 -13.82 3.64
C CYS A 365 19.00 -14.81 2.60
N ALA A 366 18.78 -14.35 1.38
CA ALA A 366 18.38 -15.18 0.24
C ALA A 366 19.61 -15.54 -0.62
N PRO A 367 19.66 -16.76 -1.20
CA PRO A 367 20.73 -17.13 -2.10
C PRO A 367 20.63 -16.38 -3.43
N ALA A 368 21.78 -16.03 -4.01
CA ALA A 368 21.87 -15.53 -5.36
C ALA A 368 22.06 -16.67 -6.37
N ALA A 369 21.51 -16.55 -7.57
CA ALA A 369 21.67 -17.54 -8.63
C ALA A 369 23.11 -17.56 -9.17
N THR A 370 23.80 -16.43 -9.12
CA THR A 370 25.19 -16.25 -9.56
C THR A 370 26.08 -15.80 -8.40
N ALA A 371 27.37 -15.87 -8.59
CA ALA A 371 28.32 -15.31 -7.63
C ALA A 371 28.10 -13.79 -7.52
N LEU A 372 28.14 -13.28 -6.30
CA LEU A 372 28.09 -11.86 -6.01
C LEU A 372 29.48 -11.34 -5.66
N PRO A 373 29.86 -10.14 -6.13
CA PRO A 373 31.07 -9.48 -5.68
C PRO A 373 31.11 -9.30 -4.16
N THR A 374 32.30 -9.36 -3.59
CA THR A 374 32.50 -9.15 -2.14
C THR A 374 33.09 -7.78 -1.80
N THR A 375 33.43 -7.01 -2.82
CA THR A 375 33.86 -5.61 -2.65
C THR A 375 32.68 -4.74 -2.25
N GLY A 376 32.91 -3.83 -1.31
CA GLY A 376 31.84 -2.96 -0.84
C GLY A 376 32.35 -1.88 0.10
N ARG A 377 31.39 -1.16 0.67
CA ARG A 377 31.61 -0.06 1.60
C ARG A 377 30.71 -0.15 2.80
N VAL A 378 31.12 0.43 3.90
CA VAL A 378 30.27 0.63 5.08
C VAL A 378 29.58 1.96 4.96
N LEU A 379 28.26 1.93 5.15
CA LEU A 379 27.42 3.13 5.20
C LEU A 379 26.91 3.30 6.62
N TRP A 380 27.39 4.34 7.30
CA TRP A 380 26.92 4.72 8.62
C TRP A 380 25.60 5.47 8.52
N PHE A 381 24.72 5.23 9.45
CA PHE A 381 23.40 5.86 9.45
C PHE A 381 23.48 7.35 9.80
N ASP A 382 22.70 8.15 9.15
CA ASP A 382 22.52 9.57 9.43
C ASP A 382 21.05 9.99 9.25
N HIS A 383 20.74 11.23 9.56
CA HIS A 383 19.42 11.83 9.35
C HIS A 383 19.14 12.29 7.92
N GLY A 384 20.01 12.00 6.97
CA GLY A 384 19.84 12.45 5.60
C GLY A 384 18.45 12.14 5.06
N ASP A 385 17.73 13.18 4.67
CA ASP A 385 16.35 13.09 4.24
C ASP A 385 16.21 12.69 2.78
N ASN A 386 17.23 12.97 1.99
CA ASN A 386 17.28 12.61 0.58
C ASN A 386 18.24 11.46 0.36
N ARG A 387 17.73 10.28 0.37
CA ARG A 387 18.50 9.07 0.32
C ARG A 387 18.84 8.49 -1.05
N PRO A 388 18.64 9.09 -2.14
CA PRO A 388 19.50 8.74 -3.26
C PRO A 388 20.85 9.45 -3.22
N ALA A 389 21.15 10.31 -2.28
CA ALA A 389 22.49 10.85 -2.12
C ALA A 389 23.62 9.81 -2.11
N THR A 390 23.29 8.55 -1.82
CA THR A 390 24.18 7.39 -1.90
C THR A 390 24.11 6.64 -3.24
N GLY A 391 23.40 7.19 -4.24
CA GLY A 391 23.26 6.59 -5.57
C GLY A 391 22.00 5.76 -5.78
N GLY A 392 21.09 5.73 -4.83
CA GLY A 392 19.76 5.11 -5.01
C GLY A 392 18.80 6.03 -5.75
N SER A 393 17.90 5.47 -6.52
CA SER A 393 16.91 6.24 -7.29
C SER A 393 15.67 6.62 -6.52
N ASN A 394 15.50 6.16 -5.27
CA ASN A 394 14.43 6.61 -4.40
C ASN A 394 14.71 8.04 -3.90
N ALA A 395 13.97 8.99 -4.44
CA ALA A 395 14.13 10.42 -4.12
C ALA A 395 13.44 10.83 -2.81
N SER A 396 12.64 9.95 -2.20
CA SER A 396 11.85 10.27 -1.02
C SER A 396 12.60 9.96 0.27
N ASP A 397 12.37 10.76 1.30
CA ASP A 397 12.74 10.39 2.67
C ASP A 397 11.78 9.30 3.18
N TRP A 398 12.22 8.06 3.13
CA TRP A 398 11.44 6.90 3.50
C TRP A 398 11.34 6.66 5.02
N ALA A 399 12.08 7.36 5.83
CA ALA A 399 12.00 7.32 7.30
C ALA A 399 12.23 8.72 7.89
N PRO A 400 11.26 9.65 7.73
CA PRO A 400 11.38 11.03 8.16
C PRO A 400 11.71 11.14 9.66
N GLY A 401 12.71 11.95 10.00
CA GLY A 401 13.13 12.18 11.39
C GLY A 401 13.95 11.05 12.03
N TYR A 402 14.22 9.94 11.31
CA TYR A 402 15.00 8.83 11.84
C TYR A 402 16.36 8.70 11.16
N TYR A 403 17.35 8.23 11.92
CA TYR A 403 18.62 7.78 11.37
C TYR A 403 18.39 6.56 10.49
N LYS A 404 18.97 6.56 9.31
CA LYS A 404 18.81 5.49 8.32
C LYS A 404 20.01 5.36 7.41
N GLY A 405 20.14 4.22 6.78
CA GLY A 405 21.13 3.96 5.77
C GLY A 405 20.53 3.17 4.61
N GLN A 406 20.91 3.54 3.37
CA GLN A 406 20.43 2.93 2.14
C GLN A 406 21.60 2.66 1.20
N CYS A 407 21.75 1.40 0.75
CA CYS A 407 22.65 1.03 -0.33
C CYS A 407 22.16 1.62 -1.67
N ALA A 408 23.09 1.87 -2.58
CA ALA A 408 22.77 2.33 -3.92
C ALA A 408 22.07 1.23 -4.76
N ASP A 409 21.45 1.62 -5.88
CA ASP A 409 20.69 0.69 -6.75
C ASP A 409 21.56 -0.44 -7.33
N HIS A 410 22.85 -0.15 -7.56
CA HIS A 410 23.84 -1.13 -8.03
C HIS A 410 24.52 -1.89 -6.91
N GLU A 411 24.04 -1.78 -5.67
CA GLU A 411 24.57 -2.45 -4.49
C GLU A 411 23.51 -3.38 -3.87
N TYR A 412 23.99 -4.34 -3.08
CA TYR A 412 23.16 -5.16 -2.21
C TYR A 412 23.59 -5.02 -0.75
N LEU A 413 22.63 -5.13 0.15
CA LEU A 413 22.91 -5.15 1.58
C LEU A 413 23.44 -6.52 1.95
N ALA A 414 24.69 -6.57 2.41
CA ALA A 414 25.38 -7.79 2.79
C ALA A 414 25.47 -7.98 4.31
N GLY A 415 25.30 -6.91 5.09
CA GLY A 415 25.40 -7.02 6.56
C GLY A 415 24.91 -5.77 7.27
N VAL A 416 24.70 -5.90 8.57
CA VAL A 416 24.28 -4.83 9.49
C VAL A 416 25.23 -4.80 10.68
N ALA A 417 25.71 -3.61 11.07
CA ALA A 417 26.50 -3.39 12.27
C ALA A 417 25.66 -2.69 13.34
N TYR A 418 25.87 -3.08 14.60
CA TYR A 418 25.19 -2.53 15.76
C TYR A 418 26.09 -2.58 17.00
N THR A 419 25.80 -1.83 18.04
CA THR A 419 26.56 -1.89 19.29
C THR A 419 25.67 -1.76 20.52
N TRP A 420 26.06 -2.41 21.60
CA TRP A 420 25.44 -2.29 22.92
C TRP A 420 26.06 -1.19 23.79
N LYS A 421 27.09 -0.51 23.28
CA LYS A 421 27.80 0.53 24.00
C LYS A 421 27.00 1.82 24.03
N TRP A 422 27.07 2.54 25.16
CA TRP A 422 26.42 3.83 25.37
C TRP A 422 24.90 3.78 25.10
N LEU A 423 24.36 4.80 24.49
CA LEU A 423 22.94 4.95 24.17
C LEU A 423 22.50 4.20 22.88
N HIS A 424 23.33 3.28 22.35
CA HIS A 424 22.99 2.58 21.12
C HIS A 424 22.06 1.37 21.33
N TYR A 425 22.13 0.72 22.50
CA TYR A 425 21.20 -0.36 22.91
C TYR A 425 20.95 -1.46 21.85
N GLY A 426 21.92 -1.75 21.04
CA GLY A 426 21.84 -2.81 20.02
C GLY A 426 21.09 -2.44 18.74
N VAL A 427 20.69 -1.16 18.57
CA VAL A 427 20.03 -0.73 17.32
C VAL A 427 20.98 -0.73 16.13
N PRO A 428 20.48 -0.86 14.90
CA PRO A 428 21.32 -0.75 13.69
C PRO A 428 22.03 0.60 13.62
N ASP A 429 23.31 0.59 13.30
CA ASP A 429 24.14 1.80 13.17
C ASP A 429 24.79 1.95 11.80
N ALA A 430 25.03 0.85 11.10
CA ALA A 430 25.58 0.87 9.76
C ALA A 430 25.17 -0.36 8.95
N VAL A 431 25.23 -0.26 7.65
CA VAL A 431 25.06 -1.38 6.72
C VAL A 431 26.33 -1.58 5.88
N LEU A 432 26.60 -2.84 5.55
CA LEU A 432 27.58 -3.22 4.54
C LEU A 432 26.90 -3.30 3.18
N CYS A 433 27.24 -2.38 2.30
CA CYS A 433 26.77 -2.35 0.92
C CYS A 433 27.84 -2.93 0.01
N ARG A 434 27.51 -3.94 -0.80
CA ARG A 434 28.42 -4.55 -1.77
C ARG A 434 27.89 -4.37 -3.19
N SER A 435 28.80 -4.29 -4.16
CA SER A 435 28.46 -4.13 -5.57
C SER A 435 27.66 -5.33 -6.08
N LEU A 436 26.73 -5.08 -7.01
CA LEU A 436 26.01 -6.12 -7.76
C LEU A 436 26.79 -6.58 -9.00
N VAL A 437 27.77 -5.79 -9.45
CA VAL A 437 28.60 -5.99 -10.66
C VAL A 437 30.06 -5.72 -10.37
#